data_f9409e99f92b213b9960cd6e542e6a53
#
_entry.id   f9409e99f92b213b9960cd6e542e6a53
#
_cell.length_a   1.000
_cell.length_b   1.000
_cell.length_c   1.000
_cell.angle_alpha   90.00
_cell.angle_beta   90.00
_cell.angle_gamma   90.00
#
_symmetry.space_group_name_H-M   'P 1'
#
loop_
_entity.id
_entity.type
_entity.pdbx_description
1 polymer ?
#
loop_
_entity_poly.entity_id
_entity_poly.type
_entity_poly.pdbx_seq_one_letter_code
_entity_poly.pdbx_strand_id
1 'polypeptide(L)'
;MKVKNLPKKIYLNICSNEDEVDYNELEGVTFSTEKVGVTDCDTENVPYVNAALLWHDLKEEKPPLKKWVMFRYSGGGVNPTSLHHGAMSDDGWIVTRGDGTHRIEALYECYDNIEWLDFDELK
;
A
#
# COMPACT_ATOMS: atom_id res chain seq x y z
N MET A 1 -23.83 0.32 -5.02
CA MET A 1 -23.07 0.05 -6.26
C MET A 1 -21.67 -0.42 -5.91
N LYS A 2 -21.24 -1.50 -6.52
CA LYS A 2 -19.84 -1.96 -6.40
C LYS A 2 -19.09 -1.60 -7.68
N VAL A 3 -17.90 -1.06 -7.54
CA VAL A 3 -16.97 -0.86 -8.65
C VAL A 3 -15.94 -1.98 -8.64
N LYS A 4 -15.85 -2.71 -9.75
CA LYS A 4 -14.90 -3.81 -9.91
C LYS A 4 -13.62 -3.32 -10.59
N ASN A 5 -12.53 -4.05 -10.32
CA ASN A 5 -11.26 -3.83 -11.00
C ASN A 5 -10.70 -2.40 -10.86
N LEU A 6 -10.87 -1.83 -9.66
CA LEU A 6 -10.30 -0.52 -9.37
C LEU A 6 -8.78 -0.55 -9.56
N PRO A 7 -8.20 0.40 -10.27
CA PRO A 7 -6.75 0.48 -10.37
C PRO A 7 -6.12 0.80 -9.01
N LYS A 8 -4.94 0.24 -8.74
CA LYS A 8 -4.19 0.52 -7.52
C LYS A 8 -3.68 1.95 -7.47
N LYS A 9 -3.39 2.53 -8.61
CA LYS A 9 -2.83 3.86 -8.76
C LYS A 9 -3.55 4.62 -9.86
N ILE A 10 -3.91 5.85 -9.57
CA ILE A 10 -4.44 6.80 -10.54
C ILE A 10 -3.64 8.10 -10.47
N TYR A 11 -3.78 8.93 -11.47
CA TYR A 11 -3.22 10.26 -11.50
C TYR A 11 -4.35 11.28 -11.53
N LEU A 12 -4.34 12.21 -10.59
CA LEU A 12 -5.21 13.37 -10.64
C LEU A 12 -4.59 14.36 -11.62
N ASN A 13 -5.37 14.80 -12.60
CA ASN A 13 -4.91 15.73 -13.63
C ASN A 13 -5.30 17.13 -13.19
N ILE A 14 -4.35 17.87 -12.64
CA ILE A 14 -4.57 19.19 -12.05
C ILE A 14 -3.88 20.24 -12.92
N CYS A 15 -4.65 21.19 -13.39
CA CYS A 15 -4.15 22.36 -14.11
C CYS A 15 -4.20 23.57 -13.18
N SER A 16 -3.07 23.97 -12.64
CA SER A 16 -2.95 25.11 -11.76
C SER A 16 -1.52 25.66 -11.78
N ASN A 17 -1.38 26.97 -11.64
CA ASN A 17 -0.10 27.65 -11.48
C ASN A 17 0.28 27.85 -10.00
N GLU A 18 -0.54 27.36 -9.08
CA GLU A 18 -0.29 27.44 -7.65
C GLU A 18 0.59 26.27 -7.19
N ASP A 19 1.48 26.52 -6.24
CA ASP A 19 2.37 25.50 -5.68
C ASP A 19 1.62 24.48 -4.82
N GLU A 20 0.52 24.91 -4.23
CA GLU A 20 -0.33 24.06 -3.38
C GLU A 20 -1.80 24.32 -3.70
N VAL A 21 -2.57 23.27 -3.87
CA VAL A 21 -3.99 23.35 -4.21
C VAL A 21 -4.79 22.51 -3.22
N ASP A 22 -5.81 23.10 -2.61
CA ASP A 22 -6.75 22.38 -1.75
C ASP A 22 -7.76 21.63 -2.63
N TYR A 23 -7.89 20.33 -2.43
CA TYR A 23 -8.83 19.48 -3.17
C TYR A 23 -10.27 20.03 -3.11
N ASN A 24 -10.67 20.59 -1.97
CA ASN A 24 -12.01 21.16 -1.80
C ASN A 24 -12.28 22.39 -2.69
N GLU A 25 -11.24 23.02 -3.19
CA GLU A 25 -11.33 24.19 -4.08
C GLU A 25 -11.26 23.79 -5.56
N LEU A 26 -11.01 22.52 -5.86
CA LEU A 26 -10.92 22.03 -7.24
C LEU A 26 -12.31 21.73 -7.80
N GLU A 27 -12.57 22.22 -9.01
CA GLU A 27 -13.75 21.89 -9.78
C GLU A 27 -13.35 21.12 -11.05
N GLY A 28 -14.09 20.06 -11.37
CA GLY A 28 -13.91 19.33 -12.62
C GLY A 28 -12.56 18.62 -12.74
N VAL A 29 -11.97 18.21 -11.63
CA VAL A 29 -10.73 17.43 -11.67
C VAL A 29 -10.99 16.09 -12.33
N THR A 30 -10.18 15.76 -13.33
CA THR A 30 -10.21 14.46 -13.99
C THR A 30 -9.09 13.58 -13.44
N PHE A 31 -9.22 12.28 -13.69
CA PHE A 31 -8.18 11.33 -13.34
C PHE A 31 -7.95 10.36 -14.50
N SER A 32 -6.77 9.76 -14.49
CA SER A 32 -6.37 8.77 -15.49
C SER A 32 -5.48 7.70 -14.87
N THR A 33 -5.39 6.55 -15.53
CA THR A 33 -4.50 5.47 -15.09
C THR A 33 -3.06 5.68 -15.54
N GLU A 34 -2.85 6.56 -16.51
CA GLU A 34 -1.54 6.91 -17.05
C GLU A 34 -1.34 8.43 -16.97
N LYS A 35 -0.09 8.86 -16.99
CA LYS A 35 0.22 10.28 -17.06
C LYS A 35 -0.24 10.84 -18.40
N VAL A 36 -0.95 11.96 -18.37
CA VAL A 36 -1.43 12.64 -19.59
C VAL A 36 -0.83 14.03 -19.66
N GLY A 37 -0.57 14.49 -20.87
CA GLY A 37 -0.16 15.85 -21.17
C GLY A 37 -1.33 16.64 -21.71
N VAL A 38 -1.40 17.94 -21.35
CA VAL A 38 -2.38 18.88 -21.89
C VAL A 38 -1.62 20.05 -22.50
N THR A 39 -2.04 20.46 -23.70
CA THR A 39 -1.32 21.44 -24.49
C THR A 39 -1.55 22.90 -24.07
N ASP A 40 -2.64 23.18 -23.35
CA ASP A 40 -3.09 24.56 -23.08
C ASP A 40 -2.75 25.06 -21.69
N CYS A 41 -2.25 24.20 -20.80
CA CYS A 41 -1.84 24.58 -19.45
C CYS A 41 -0.81 23.60 -18.90
N ASP A 42 -0.10 24.02 -17.86
CA ASP A 42 0.80 23.16 -17.12
C ASP A 42 -0.03 22.18 -16.27
N THR A 43 -0.27 21.00 -16.79
CA THR A 43 -0.99 19.95 -16.07
C THR A 43 -0.03 19.11 -15.26
N GLU A 44 -0.27 19.07 -13.97
CA GLU A 44 0.40 18.12 -13.10
C GLU A 44 -0.40 16.83 -12.98
N ASN A 45 0.31 15.71 -13.03
CA ASN A 45 -0.24 14.38 -12.80
C ASN A 45 0.12 13.96 -11.38
N VAL A 46 -0.79 14.23 -10.44
CA VAL A 46 -0.55 13.93 -9.02
C VAL A 46 -0.92 12.48 -8.75
N PRO A 47 0.05 11.63 -8.35
CA PRO A 47 -0.25 10.23 -8.07
C PRO A 47 -1.10 10.08 -6.82
N TYR A 48 -2.10 9.23 -6.91
CA TYR A 48 -2.95 8.85 -5.79
C TYR A 48 -3.05 7.32 -5.75
N VAL A 49 -2.68 6.74 -4.61
CA VAL A 49 -2.61 5.30 -4.45
C VAL A 49 -3.62 4.86 -3.40
N ASN A 50 -4.42 3.85 -3.75
CA ASN A 50 -5.29 3.22 -2.76
C ASN A 50 -4.47 2.19 -1.98
N ALA A 51 -3.99 2.57 -0.81
CA ALA A 51 -3.16 1.72 0.03
C ALA A 51 -3.86 0.41 0.45
N ALA A 52 -5.19 0.42 0.56
CA ALA A 52 -5.94 -0.79 0.89
C ALA A 52 -5.80 -1.89 -0.17
N LEU A 53 -5.58 -1.51 -1.43
CA LEU A 53 -5.37 -2.46 -2.53
C LEU A 53 -3.92 -2.92 -2.66
N LEU A 54 -3.00 -2.32 -1.92
CA LEU A 54 -1.58 -2.66 -1.95
C LEU A 54 -1.19 -3.69 -0.87
N TRP A 55 -2.08 -3.93 0.10
CA TRP A 55 -1.86 -4.95 1.09
C TRP A 55 -2.12 -6.33 0.50
N HIS A 56 -1.16 -7.22 0.62
CA HIS A 56 -1.23 -8.60 0.14
C HIS A 56 -1.42 -9.54 1.33
N ASP A 57 -2.30 -10.52 1.18
CA ASP A 57 -2.46 -11.58 2.18
C ASP A 57 -1.28 -12.56 2.06
N LEU A 58 -0.58 -12.79 3.16
CA LEU A 58 0.58 -13.70 3.19
C LEU A 58 0.22 -15.13 2.78
N LYS A 59 -1.02 -15.57 3.03
CA LYS A 59 -1.49 -16.91 2.63
C LYS A 59 -1.69 -17.04 1.13
N GLU A 60 -2.02 -15.95 0.46
CA GLU A 60 -2.27 -15.95 -0.99
C GLU A 60 -1.02 -15.61 -1.78
N GLU A 61 -0.21 -14.72 -1.28
CA GLU A 61 0.99 -14.23 -1.97
C GLU A 61 2.09 -13.94 -0.96
N LYS A 62 3.27 -14.49 -1.18
CA LYS A 62 4.43 -14.24 -0.32
C LYS A 62 5.22 -13.03 -0.82
N PRO A 63 5.78 -12.23 0.10
CA PRO A 63 6.66 -11.13 -0.30
C PRO A 63 7.96 -11.65 -0.91
N PRO A 64 8.67 -10.79 -1.67
CA PRO A 64 10.02 -11.12 -2.12
C PRO A 64 10.90 -11.49 -0.93
N LEU A 65 11.63 -12.60 -1.03
CA LEU A 65 12.48 -13.08 0.05
C LEU A 65 13.63 -12.10 0.32
N LYS A 66 13.94 -11.91 1.59
CA LYS A 66 15.02 -11.03 2.07
C LYS A 66 14.84 -9.55 1.74
N LYS A 67 13.68 -9.17 1.24
CA LYS A 67 13.33 -7.77 1.01
C LYS A 67 12.57 -7.20 2.21
N TRP A 68 12.97 -6.03 2.66
CA TRP A 68 12.28 -5.35 3.77
C TRP A 68 10.98 -4.73 3.27
N VAL A 69 9.87 -5.18 3.88
CA VAL A 69 8.51 -4.73 3.57
C VAL A 69 7.78 -4.41 4.87
N MET A 70 6.61 -3.79 4.78
CA MET A 70 5.75 -3.59 5.95
C MET A 70 4.85 -4.81 6.14
N PHE A 71 4.83 -5.36 7.35
CA PHE A 71 3.89 -6.38 7.75
C PHE A 71 2.83 -5.80 8.67
N ARG A 72 1.60 -6.29 8.53
CA ARG A 72 0.49 -5.95 9.41
C ARG A 72 -0.11 -7.22 9.98
N TYR A 73 -0.10 -7.34 11.29
CA TYR A 73 -0.70 -8.46 12.01
C TYR A 73 -2.02 -8.01 12.62
N SER A 74 -3.09 -8.75 12.40
CA SER A 74 -4.43 -8.38 12.90
C SER A 74 -5.30 -9.60 13.16
N GLY A 75 -6.42 -9.39 13.88
CA GLY A 75 -7.40 -10.43 14.14
C GLY A 75 -7.01 -11.39 15.25
N GLY A 76 -6.15 -11.00 16.17
CA GLY A 76 -5.68 -11.86 17.25
C GLY A 76 -6.52 -11.85 18.53
N GLY A 77 -7.79 -11.54 18.45
CA GLY A 77 -8.65 -11.47 19.64
C GLY A 77 -8.26 -10.33 20.57
N VAL A 78 -7.53 -10.63 21.64
CA VAL A 78 -7.05 -9.62 22.61
C VAL A 78 -5.79 -8.89 22.11
N ASN A 79 -5.13 -9.38 21.09
CA ASN A 79 -3.94 -8.74 20.55
C ASN A 79 -4.31 -7.57 19.63
N PRO A 80 -3.76 -6.38 19.85
CA PRO A 80 -4.04 -5.25 18.97
C PRO A 80 -3.39 -5.44 17.59
N THR A 81 -3.94 -4.77 16.58
CA THR A 81 -3.30 -4.69 15.26
C THR A 81 -1.95 -4.03 15.40
N SER A 82 -0.92 -4.65 14.83
CA SER A 82 0.44 -4.14 14.90
C SER A 82 1.10 -4.08 13.53
N LEU A 83 1.98 -3.10 13.35
CA LEU A 83 2.74 -2.89 12.13
C LEU A 83 4.22 -3.15 12.41
N HIS A 84 4.87 -3.88 11.52
CA HIS A 84 6.27 -4.24 11.65
C HIS A 84 7.00 -4.06 10.31
N HIS A 85 8.19 -3.47 10.38
CA HIS A 85 9.09 -3.42 9.23
C HIS A 85 9.97 -4.65 9.27
N GLY A 86 9.87 -5.53 8.30
CA GLY A 86 10.57 -6.80 8.33
C GLY A 86 10.84 -7.41 6.97
N ALA A 87 11.49 -8.56 7.01
CA ALA A 87 11.82 -9.33 5.81
C ALA A 87 11.50 -10.82 6.07
N MET A 88 11.03 -11.49 5.05
CA MET A 88 10.75 -12.92 5.09
C MET A 88 11.94 -13.72 4.58
N SER A 89 12.30 -14.78 5.30
CA SER A 89 13.32 -15.74 4.88
C SER A 89 12.72 -16.88 4.06
N ASP A 90 13.56 -17.61 3.37
CA ASP A 90 13.18 -18.75 2.53
C ASP A 90 12.69 -19.97 3.33
N ASP A 91 12.98 -20.03 4.62
CA ASP A 91 12.59 -21.13 5.52
C ASP A 91 11.37 -20.81 6.40
N GLY A 92 10.62 -19.76 6.05
CA GLY A 92 9.35 -19.43 6.71
C GLY A 92 9.46 -18.62 7.98
N TRP A 93 10.51 -17.83 8.13
CA TRP A 93 10.68 -16.91 9.24
C TRP A 93 10.46 -15.48 8.79
N ILE A 94 9.91 -14.65 9.67
CA ILE A 94 9.83 -13.20 9.50
C ILE A 94 10.74 -12.55 10.55
N VAL A 95 11.71 -11.77 10.07
CA VAL A 95 12.61 -10.99 10.92
C VAL A 95 12.11 -9.55 10.91
N THR A 96 11.83 -8.99 12.08
CA THR A 96 11.33 -7.63 12.20
C THR A 96 12.24 -6.77 13.05
N ARG A 97 12.21 -5.47 12.81
CA ARG A 97 12.93 -4.50 13.65
C ARG A 97 12.20 -4.35 14.98
N GLY A 98 12.90 -4.59 16.05
CA GLY A 98 12.40 -4.37 17.42
C GLY A 98 11.55 -5.50 18.00
N ASP A 99 11.05 -6.43 17.19
CA ASP A 99 10.21 -7.54 17.66
C ASP A 99 10.89 -8.91 17.49
N GLY A 100 12.02 -8.94 16.83
CA GLY A 100 12.81 -10.16 16.67
C GLY A 100 12.40 -11.03 15.50
N THR A 101 12.61 -12.34 15.64
CA THR A 101 12.39 -13.32 14.58
C THR A 101 11.29 -14.28 15.01
N HIS A 102 10.29 -14.46 14.14
CA HIS A 102 9.14 -15.32 14.41
C HIS A 102 8.88 -16.25 13.23
N ARG A 103 8.48 -17.49 13.52
CA ARG A 103 7.94 -18.38 12.51
C ARG A 103 6.56 -17.93 12.07
N ILE A 104 6.26 -18.08 10.79
CA ILE A 104 4.93 -17.72 10.24
C ILE A 104 3.84 -18.51 10.96
N GLU A 105 4.02 -19.79 11.22
CA GLU A 105 3.05 -20.62 11.93
C GLU A 105 2.79 -20.10 13.36
N ALA A 106 3.82 -19.63 14.05
CA ALA A 106 3.66 -19.07 15.40
C ALA A 106 2.89 -17.75 15.36
N LEU A 107 3.07 -16.95 14.34
CA LEU A 107 2.31 -15.70 14.16
C LEU A 107 0.84 -15.96 13.89
N TYR A 108 0.51 -17.00 13.10
CA TYR A 108 -0.88 -17.38 12.85
C TYR A 108 -1.56 -18.02 14.06
N GLU A 109 -0.84 -18.44 15.07
CA GLU A 109 -1.41 -18.83 16.37
C GLU A 109 -1.88 -17.62 17.17
N CYS A 110 -1.26 -16.46 16.94
CA CYS A 110 -1.55 -15.23 17.65
C CYS A 110 -2.47 -14.27 16.88
N TYR A 111 -2.47 -14.36 15.55
CA TYR A 111 -3.19 -13.45 14.65
C TYR A 111 -3.89 -14.23 13.55
N ASP A 112 -5.11 -13.81 13.19
CA ASP A 112 -5.85 -14.42 12.09
C ASP A 112 -5.36 -13.95 10.72
N ASN A 113 -4.85 -12.72 10.64
CA ASN A 113 -4.46 -12.10 9.38
C ASN A 113 -3.02 -11.56 9.47
N ILE A 114 -2.22 -11.96 8.50
CA ILE A 114 -0.90 -11.39 8.28
C ILE A 114 -0.87 -10.88 6.83
N GLU A 115 -0.65 -9.59 6.68
CA GLU A 115 -0.60 -8.92 5.38
C GLU A 115 0.74 -8.21 5.23
N TRP A 116 1.14 -7.95 4.00
CA TRP A 116 2.37 -7.23 3.72
C TRP A 116 2.17 -6.19 2.62
N LEU A 117 2.98 -5.15 2.65
CA LEU A 117 2.97 -4.05 1.70
C LEU A 117 4.40 -3.76 1.28
N ASP A 118 4.66 -3.75 -0.03
CA ASP A 118 5.95 -3.37 -0.57
C ASP A 118 5.99 -1.85 -0.74
N PHE A 119 6.95 -1.18 -0.10
CA PHE A 119 7.11 0.28 -0.20
C PHE A 119 7.35 0.74 -1.65
N ASP A 120 7.94 -0.09 -2.49
CA ASP A 120 8.19 0.27 -3.89
C ASP A 120 6.89 0.41 -4.68
N GLU A 121 5.81 -0.23 -4.25
CA GLU A 121 4.49 -0.07 -4.87
C GLU A 121 3.84 1.29 -4.55
N LEU A 122 4.37 2.03 -3.57
CA LEU A 122 3.89 3.36 -3.20
C LEU A 122 4.51 4.49 -4.05
N LYS A 123 5.52 4.18 -4.84
CA LYS A 123 6.25 5.17 -5.64
C LYS A 123 5.63 5.38 -7.02
#